data_de70458e4365e5d9bbb6532e12c2b065
#
_entry.id   de70458e4365e5d9bbb6532e12c2b065
#
_cell.length_a   1.000
_cell.length_b   1.000
_cell.length_c   1.000
_cell.angle_alpha   90.00
_cell.angle_beta   90.00
_cell.angle_gamma   90.00
#
_symmetry.space_group_name_H-M   'P 1'
#
loop_
_entity.id
_entity.type
_entity.pdbx_description
1 polymer ?
#
loop_
_entity_poly.entity_id
_entity_poly.type
_entity_poly.pdbx_seq_one_letter_code
_entity_poly.pdbx_strand_id
1 'polypeptide(L)'
;MAVAEDSGMIHDIVQAYLSRLGEHHVPVWRVYLFGSYAKGTAHPDSDIDLAIFLDQDEIDGFREDVHLMRLRWGIDLRIEPHAFARSDFQDMDPYVREIVASGQRVF
;
A
#
# COMPACT_ATOMS: atom_id res chain seq x y z
N MET A 1 -2.61 -23.05 -9.78
CA MET A 1 -1.43 -22.83 -9.01
C MET A 1 -1.61 -21.78 -7.92
N ALA A 2 -0.73 -21.83 -6.98
CA ALA A 2 -0.76 -20.96 -5.80
C ALA A 2 -0.90 -19.47 -6.12
N VAL A 3 -0.38 -19.01 -7.27
CA VAL A 3 -0.41 -17.59 -7.64
C VAL A 3 -1.84 -17.04 -7.69
N ALA A 4 -2.78 -17.78 -8.29
CA ALA A 4 -4.16 -17.32 -8.42
C ALA A 4 -4.87 -17.28 -7.05
N GLU A 5 -4.62 -18.28 -6.21
CA GLU A 5 -5.19 -18.33 -4.86
C GLU A 5 -4.59 -17.23 -4.00
N ASP A 6 -3.26 -17.02 -4.11
CA ASP A 6 -2.57 -16.00 -3.35
C ASP A 6 -3.05 -14.60 -3.74
N SER A 7 -3.39 -14.36 -5.00
CA SER A 7 -3.93 -13.08 -5.45
C SER A 7 -5.25 -12.74 -4.75
N GLY A 8 -6.17 -13.72 -4.62
CA GLY A 8 -7.42 -13.52 -3.90
C GLY A 8 -7.19 -13.26 -2.41
N MET A 9 -6.28 -14.04 -1.81
CA MET A 9 -5.94 -13.87 -0.40
C MET A 9 -5.29 -12.50 -0.15
N ILE A 10 -4.39 -12.07 -1.02
CA ILE A 10 -3.73 -10.77 -0.89
C ILE A 10 -4.74 -9.65 -1.03
N HIS A 11 -5.67 -9.77 -1.98
CA HIS A 11 -6.74 -8.77 -2.12
C HIS A 11 -7.55 -8.64 -0.82
N ASP A 12 -7.92 -9.76 -0.21
CA ASP A 12 -8.68 -9.76 1.04
C ASP A 12 -7.89 -9.13 2.18
N ILE A 13 -6.60 -9.42 2.28
CA ILE A 13 -5.72 -8.83 3.29
C ILE A 13 -5.64 -7.32 3.11
N VAL A 14 -5.45 -6.87 1.86
CA VAL A 14 -5.38 -5.44 1.56
C VAL A 14 -6.68 -4.76 1.92
N GLN A 15 -7.83 -5.34 1.57
CA GLN A 15 -9.13 -4.74 1.89
C GLN A 15 -9.35 -4.66 3.40
N ALA A 16 -8.97 -5.69 4.15
CA ALA A 16 -9.06 -5.66 5.61
C ALA A 16 -8.18 -4.55 6.20
N TYR A 17 -6.98 -4.38 5.66
CA TYR A 17 -6.08 -3.32 6.11
C TYR A 17 -6.65 -1.94 5.80
N LEU A 18 -7.15 -1.72 4.59
CA LEU A 18 -7.74 -0.43 4.20
C LEU A 18 -8.95 -0.10 5.06
N SER A 19 -9.77 -1.09 5.42
CA SER A 19 -10.88 -0.89 6.35
C SER A 19 -10.38 -0.43 7.71
N ARG A 20 -9.29 -1.01 8.21
CA ARG A 20 -8.68 -0.59 9.46
C ARG A 20 -8.21 0.86 9.38
N LEU A 21 -7.59 1.26 8.28
CA LEU A 21 -7.17 2.66 8.09
C LEU A 21 -8.37 3.60 8.17
N GLY A 22 -9.48 3.22 7.55
CA GLY A 22 -10.71 4.02 7.62
C GLY A 22 -11.25 4.15 9.04
N GLU A 23 -11.23 3.05 9.80
CA GLU A 23 -11.66 3.06 11.20
C GLU A 23 -10.84 4.00 12.07
N HIS A 24 -9.57 4.18 11.73
CA HIS A 24 -8.65 5.07 12.44
C HIS A 24 -8.56 6.46 11.80
N HIS A 25 -9.51 6.78 10.92
CA HIS A 25 -9.63 8.10 10.30
C HIS A 25 -8.39 8.52 9.50
N VAL A 26 -7.66 7.56 8.94
CA VAL A 26 -6.55 7.88 8.04
C VAL A 26 -7.11 8.42 6.74
N PRO A 27 -6.73 9.63 6.31
CA PRO A 27 -7.31 10.26 5.12
C PRO A 27 -6.68 9.69 3.84
N VAL A 28 -7.04 8.47 3.50
CA VAL A 28 -6.51 7.79 2.32
C VAL A 28 -7.17 8.36 1.06
N TRP A 29 -6.35 8.72 0.07
CA TRP A 29 -6.83 9.21 -1.21
C TRP A 29 -6.74 8.14 -2.29
N ARG A 30 -5.58 7.50 -2.44
CA ARG A 30 -5.36 6.39 -3.38
C ARG A 30 -4.35 5.40 -2.81
N VAL A 31 -4.47 4.14 -3.22
CA VAL A 31 -3.53 3.10 -2.82
C VAL A 31 -3.15 2.26 -4.03
N TYR A 32 -1.86 1.98 -4.17
CA TYR A 32 -1.33 1.08 -5.20
C TYR A 32 -0.61 -0.08 -4.54
N LEU A 33 -0.94 -1.29 -4.97
CA LEU A 33 -0.13 -2.48 -4.68
C LEU A 33 1.01 -2.50 -5.68
N PHE A 34 2.25 -2.61 -5.18
CA PHE A 34 3.41 -2.63 -6.06
C PHE A 34 4.41 -3.68 -5.58
N GLY A 35 5.58 -3.73 -6.20
CA GLY A 35 6.58 -4.73 -5.86
C GLY A 35 6.24 -6.11 -6.42
N SER A 36 6.69 -7.16 -5.73
CA SER A 36 6.62 -8.52 -6.27
C SER A 36 5.20 -9.02 -6.49
N TYR A 37 4.24 -8.66 -5.63
CA TYR A 37 2.85 -9.10 -5.84
C TYR A 37 2.21 -8.47 -7.06
N ALA A 38 2.53 -7.22 -7.36
CA ALA A 38 2.02 -6.57 -8.56
C ALA A 38 2.67 -7.12 -9.83
N LYS A 39 3.93 -7.56 -9.73
CA LYS A 39 4.70 -8.08 -10.87
C LYS A 39 4.51 -9.58 -11.12
N GLY A 40 3.79 -10.27 -10.23
CA GLY A 40 3.60 -11.72 -10.35
C GLY A 40 4.82 -12.54 -9.99
N THR A 41 5.79 -11.97 -9.27
CA THR A 41 7.02 -12.64 -8.88
C THR A 41 7.07 -12.97 -7.38
N ALA A 42 5.97 -12.77 -6.68
CA ALA A 42 5.90 -12.98 -5.24
C ALA A 42 5.93 -14.47 -4.87
N HIS A 43 6.41 -14.72 -3.67
CA HIS A 43 6.31 -16.02 -3.01
C HIS A 43 5.71 -15.80 -1.60
N PRO A 44 5.38 -16.87 -0.85
CA PRO A 44 4.61 -16.71 0.40
C PRO A 44 5.20 -15.76 1.43
N ASP A 45 6.51 -15.58 1.44
CA ASP A 45 7.18 -14.70 2.40
C ASP A 45 7.42 -13.29 1.86
N SER A 46 6.96 -13.00 0.64
CA SER A 46 7.16 -11.68 0.04
C SER A 46 6.37 -10.61 0.78
N ASP A 47 6.95 -9.40 0.87
CA ASP A 47 6.25 -8.24 1.41
C ASP A 47 5.08 -7.85 0.51
N ILE A 48 4.05 -7.31 1.15
CA ILE A 48 2.89 -6.75 0.45
C ILE A 48 3.11 -5.24 0.43
N ASP A 49 3.72 -4.74 -0.63
CA ASP A 49 4.09 -3.32 -0.75
C ASP A 49 2.89 -2.48 -1.14
N LEU A 50 2.54 -1.51 -0.31
CA LEU A 50 1.43 -0.60 -0.56
C LEU A 50 1.93 0.84 -0.56
N ALA A 51 1.66 1.55 -1.64
CA ALA A 51 1.87 3.00 -1.72
C ALA A 51 0.54 3.67 -1.35
N ILE A 52 0.53 4.36 -0.22
CA ILE A 52 -0.67 4.97 0.34
C ILE A 52 -0.54 6.47 0.21
N PHE A 53 -1.30 7.03 -0.75
CA PHE A 53 -1.33 8.48 -0.97
C PHE A 53 -2.39 9.07 -0.07
N LEU A 54 -1.96 9.88 0.88
CA LEU A 54 -2.84 10.54 1.83
C LEU A 54 -3.42 11.81 1.21
N ASP A 55 -4.67 12.13 1.55
CA ASP A 55 -5.37 13.29 1.01
C ASP A 55 -4.90 14.57 1.72
N GLN A 56 -3.60 14.82 1.64
CA GLN A 56 -2.93 15.96 2.24
C GLN A 56 -1.81 16.40 1.31
N ASP A 57 -1.59 17.71 1.19
CA ASP A 57 -0.56 18.24 0.30
C ASP A 57 0.84 18.07 0.88
N GLU A 58 0.95 18.04 2.21
CA GLU A 58 2.23 17.84 2.90
C GLU A 58 2.04 16.84 4.03
N ILE A 59 3.01 15.96 4.21
CA ILE A 59 3.01 14.98 5.30
C ILE A 59 4.41 14.88 5.91
N ASP A 60 4.47 14.43 7.16
CA ASP A 60 5.70 13.93 7.74
C ASP A 60 5.78 12.44 7.39
N GLY A 61 6.55 12.11 6.36
CA GLY A 61 6.60 10.75 5.82
C GLY A 61 6.99 9.71 6.84
N PHE A 62 8.00 10.00 7.67
CA PHE A 62 8.43 9.07 8.70
C PHE A 62 7.32 8.80 9.72
N ARG A 63 6.68 9.85 10.19
CA ARG A 63 5.62 9.74 11.18
C ARG A 63 4.43 8.96 10.63
N GLU A 64 4.04 9.23 9.40
CA GLU A 64 2.94 8.52 8.76
C GLU A 64 3.29 7.06 8.51
N ASP A 65 4.52 6.77 8.07
CA ASP A 65 4.96 5.38 7.87
C ASP A 65 4.87 4.58 9.17
N VAL A 66 5.32 5.15 10.29
CA VAL A 66 5.25 4.48 11.60
C VAL A 66 3.79 4.22 11.99
N HIS A 67 2.92 5.20 11.79
CA HIS A 67 1.50 5.06 12.09
C HIS A 67 0.86 3.95 11.26
N LEU A 68 1.10 3.97 9.96
CA LEU A 68 0.57 2.95 9.05
C LEU A 68 1.09 1.55 9.40
N MET A 69 2.35 1.43 9.76
CA MET A 69 2.92 0.14 10.17
C MET A 69 2.27 -0.41 11.43
N ARG A 70 1.93 0.44 12.38
CA ARG A 70 1.25 0.01 13.60
C ARG A 70 -0.14 -0.54 13.30
N LEU A 71 -0.82 0.00 12.31
CA LEU A 71 -2.19 -0.39 11.98
C LEU A 71 -2.26 -1.74 11.24
N ARG A 72 -1.13 -2.31 10.81
CA ARG A 72 -1.10 -3.65 10.23
C ARG A 72 -1.17 -4.77 11.27
N TRP A 73 -1.00 -4.45 12.55
CA TRP A 73 -1.04 -5.41 13.66
C TRP A 73 -2.38 -6.15 13.67
N GLY A 74 -2.32 -7.47 13.69
CA GLY A 74 -3.53 -8.29 13.69
C GLY A 74 -4.18 -8.48 12.33
N ILE A 75 -3.67 -7.80 11.29
CA ILE A 75 -4.09 -8.02 9.90
C ILE A 75 -3.08 -8.93 9.21
N ASP A 76 -1.89 -8.40 8.90
CA ASP A 76 -0.82 -9.18 8.28
C ASP A 76 0.48 -8.39 8.37
N LEU A 77 1.50 -9.01 8.97
CA LEU A 77 2.79 -8.34 9.17
C LEU A 77 3.63 -8.24 7.90
N ARG A 78 3.21 -8.88 6.79
CA ARG A 78 3.88 -8.72 5.50
C ARG A 78 3.54 -7.39 4.85
N ILE A 79 2.51 -6.69 5.32
CA ILE A 79 2.14 -5.37 4.77
C ILE A 79 3.29 -4.40 5.03
N GLU A 80 3.77 -3.79 3.94
CA GLU A 80 4.84 -2.80 3.97
C GLU A 80 4.28 -1.50 3.42
N PRO A 81 3.70 -0.64 4.28
CA PRO A 81 3.07 0.59 3.81
C PRO A 81 4.10 1.69 3.63
N HIS A 82 3.91 2.49 2.58
CA HIS A 82 4.73 3.65 2.28
C HIS A 82 3.80 4.84 2.10
N ALA A 83 3.94 5.85 2.95
CA ALA A 83 3.10 7.03 2.91
C ALA A 83 3.62 8.05 1.91
N PHE A 84 2.71 8.62 1.15
CA PHE A 84 2.99 9.73 0.23
C PHE A 84 1.93 10.81 0.41
N ALA A 85 2.27 12.04 0.10
CA ALA A 85 1.30 13.12 0.02
C ALA A 85 0.59 13.06 -1.33
N ARG A 86 -0.60 13.65 -1.41
CA ARG A 86 -1.31 13.76 -2.68
C ARG A 86 -0.49 14.55 -3.71
N SER A 87 0.28 15.53 -3.26
CA SER A 87 1.16 16.31 -4.14
C SER A 87 2.25 15.44 -4.79
N ASP A 88 2.67 14.36 -4.15
CA ASP A 88 3.64 13.42 -4.74
C ASP A 88 3.05 12.70 -5.96
N PHE A 89 1.75 12.54 -6.02
CA PHE A 89 1.08 11.98 -7.19
C PHE A 89 0.99 12.99 -8.32
N GLN A 90 0.80 14.26 -7.99
CA GLN A 90 0.68 15.33 -8.98
C GLN A 90 2.02 15.69 -9.62
N ASP A 91 3.11 15.56 -8.84
CA ASP A 91 4.47 15.89 -9.29
C ASP A 91 5.36 14.70 -8.94
N MET A 92 5.27 13.66 -9.76
CA MET A 92 5.92 12.38 -9.48
C MET A 92 7.41 12.43 -9.71
N ASP A 93 8.16 12.02 -8.68
CA ASP A 93 9.56 11.67 -8.87
C ASP A 93 9.67 10.30 -9.58
N PRO A 94 10.86 9.87 -10.00
CA PRO A 94 11.01 8.58 -10.69
C PRO A 94 10.50 7.37 -9.90
N TYR A 95 10.62 7.38 -8.58
CA TYR A 95 10.17 6.28 -7.74
C TYR A 95 8.63 6.17 -7.77
N VAL A 96 7.95 7.27 -7.52
CA VAL A 96 6.48 7.30 -7.56
C VAL A 96 5.96 6.95 -8.95
N ARG A 97 6.63 7.47 -9.98
CA ARG A 97 6.26 7.18 -11.37
C ARG A 97 6.32 5.69 -11.67
N GLU A 98 7.36 5.02 -11.20
CA GLU A 98 7.51 3.57 -11.38
C GLU A 98 6.40 2.80 -10.65
N ILE A 99 6.10 3.18 -9.42
CA ILE A 99 5.03 2.56 -8.63
C ILE A 99 3.70 2.64 -9.37
N VAL A 100 3.36 3.82 -9.85
CA VAL A 100 2.06 4.03 -10.51
C VAL A 100 1.99 3.32 -11.86
N ALA A 101 3.10 3.31 -12.59
CA ALA A 101 3.16 2.70 -13.93
C ALA A 101 3.09 1.17 -13.88
N SER A 102 3.78 0.54 -12.92
CA SER A 102 3.87 -0.93 -12.83
C SER A 102 2.98 -1.53 -11.76
N GLY A 103 2.46 -0.71 -10.86
CA GLY A 103 1.62 -1.17 -9.76
C GLY A 103 0.17 -1.35 -10.16
N GLN A 104 -0.60 -1.84 -9.21
CA GLN A 104 -2.03 -2.10 -9.37
C GLN A 104 -2.80 -1.20 -8.40
N ARG A 105 -3.66 -0.35 -8.92
CA ARG A 105 -4.49 0.49 -8.06
C ARG A 105 -5.52 -0.38 -7.34
N VAL A 106 -5.57 -0.26 -6.01
CA VAL A 106 -6.48 -1.05 -5.16
C VAL A 106 -7.48 -0.17 -4.39
N PHE A 107 -7.28 1.13 -4.47
CA PHE A 107 -8.23 2.07 -3.84
C PHE A 107 -8.26 3.40 -4.58
#